data_0c588eb4d1f3aeb491d43300f6ffb1cc
#
_entry.id   0c588eb4d1f3aeb491d43300f6ffb1cc
#
_cell.length_a   1.000
_cell.length_b   1.000
_cell.length_c   1.000
_cell.angle_alpha   90.00
_cell.angle_beta   90.00
_cell.angle_gamma   90.00
#
_symmetry.space_group_name_H-M   'P 1'
#
loop_
_entity.id
_entity.type
_entity.pdbx_description
1 polymer ?
#
loop_
_entity_poly.entity_id
_entity_poly.type
_entity_poly.pdbx_seq_one_letter_code
_entity_poly.pdbx_strand_id
1 'polypeptide(L)'
;MALAPYHVSAFNTAKASENKIHDDATAQKFGFKGGFVGGVNVYGYMAHQPVARWGKDWLVHGTGEARFGKPVYEGDIAEIAATEDQDGMALSVVSGGIQCATGRAGL
;
A
#
# COMPACT_ATOMS: atom_id res chain seq x y z
N MET A 1 2.14 -18.37 8.37
CA MET A 1 3.56 -18.37 7.93
C MET A 1 3.91 -16.98 7.39
N ALA A 2 4.93 -16.39 7.96
CA ALA A 2 5.37 -15.07 7.50
C ALA A 2 6.12 -15.19 6.17
N LEU A 3 5.82 -14.31 5.24
CA LEU A 3 6.51 -14.22 3.96
C LEU A 3 7.63 -13.17 4.05
N ALA A 4 8.58 -13.22 3.11
CA ALA A 4 9.61 -12.20 3.02
C ALA A 4 8.94 -10.83 2.76
N PRO A 5 9.31 -9.77 3.52
CA PRO A 5 8.72 -8.46 3.29
C PRO A 5 9.15 -7.87 1.96
N TYR A 6 8.27 -7.09 1.34
CA TYR A 6 8.54 -6.36 0.12
C TYR A 6 8.76 -4.89 0.46
N HIS A 7 9.86 -4.33 -0.04
CA HIS A 7 10.19 -2.92 0.17
C HIS A 7 10.07 -2.18 -1.15
N VAL A 8 9.47 -1.00 -1.11
CA VAL A 8 9.32 -0.16 -2.30
C VAL A 8 9.53 1.30 -1.93
N SER A 9 10.22 2.03 -2.79
CA SER A 9 10.30 3.48 -2.66
C SER A 9 9.01 4.08 -3.20
N ALA A 10 8.29 4.77 -2.35
CA ALA A 10 6.98 5.31 -2.69
C ALA A 10 7.12 6.44 -3.73
N PHE A 11 6.31 6.38 -4.77
CA PHE A 11 6.28 7.37 -5.84
C PHE A 11 4.86 7.88 -6.03
N ASN A 12 4.70 9.21 -5.95
CA ASN A 12 3.39 9.84 -6.08
C ASN A 12 3.07 10.10 -7.56
N THR A 13 2.38 9.17 -8.19
CA THR A 13 1.96 9.31 -9.59
C THR A 13 0.78 10.27 -9.76
N ALA A 14 0.16 10.70 -8.67
CA ALA A 14 -1.05 11.53 -8.69
C ALA A 14 -0.77 13.02 -8.41
N LYS A 15 0.50 13.46 -8.40
CA LYS A 15 0.85 14.86 -8.11
C LYS A 15 0.13 15.87 -8.98
N ALA A 16 -0.07 15.54 -10.25
CA ALA A 16 -0.70 16.44 -11.22
C ALA A 16 -2.17 16.10 -11.47
N SER A 17 -2.77 15.24 -10.66
CA SER A 17 -4.17 14.85 -10.83
C SER A 17 -5.13 15.96 -10.37
N GLU A 18 -6.39 15.83 -10.72
CA GLU A 18 -7.44 16.77 -10.27
C GLU A 18 -7.64 16.70 -8.75
N ASN A 19 -7.36 15.58 -8.13
CA ASN A 19 -7.38 15.46 -6.67
C ASN A 19 -6.09 16.07 -6.10
N LYS A 20 -6.15 17.37 -5.82
CA LYS A 20 -4.98 18.16 -5.41
C LYS A 20 -4.41 17.79 -4.06
N ILE A 21 -5.04 16.92 -3.28
CA ILE A 21 -4.49 16.47 -1.98
C ILE A 21 -3.18 15.72 -2.16
N HIS A 22 -2.90 15.21 -3.37
CA HIS A 22 -1.64 14.55 -3.69
C HIS A 22 -0.53 15.52 -4.10
N ASP A 23 -0.84 16.80 -4.26
CA ASP A 23 0.14 17.86 -4.48
C ASP A 23 0.67 18.35 -3.13
N ASP A 24 1.99 18.54 -3.01
CA ASP A 24 2.62 18.90 -1.74
C ASP A 24 2.05 20.17 -1.12
N ALA A 25 1.88 21.23 -1.92
CA ALA A 25 1.39 22.50 -1.41
C ALA A 25 -0.06 22.39 -0.93
N THR A 26 -0.90 21.67 -1.67
CA THR A 26 -2.30 21.49 -1.30
C THR A 26 -2.43 20.62 -0.06
N ALA A 27 -1.66 19.52 0.02
CA ALA A 27 -1.68 18.63 1.18
C ALA A 27 -1.27 19.36 2.45
N GLN A 28 -0.28 20.24 2.38
CA GLN A 28 0.17 21.03 3.53
C GLN A 28 -0.93 21.97 4.05
N LYS A 29 -1.75 22.52 3.17
CA LYS A 29 -2.90 23.34 3.55
C LYS A 29 -3.92 22.56 4.39
N PHE A 30 -4.02 21.25 4.19
CA PHE A 30 -4.93 20.38 4.92
C PHE A 30 -4.25 19.66 6.10
N GLY A 31 -3.06 20.09 6.50
CA GLY A 31 -2.38 19.58 7.67
C GLY A 31 -1.48 18.36 7.46
N PHE A 32 -1.25 17.97 6.22
CA PHE A 32 -0.34 16.88 5.90
C PHE A 32 1.09 17.39 5.75
N LYS A 33 2.05 16.51 5.98
CA LYS A 33 3.48 16.80 5.87
C LYS A 33 3.88 17.23 4.46
N GLY A 34 3.20 16.67 3.46
CA GLY A 34 3.44 16.92 2.05
C GLY A 34 2.46 16.10 1.22
N GLY A 35 2.62 16.08 -0.09
CA GLY A 35 1.83 15.23 -0.95
C GLY A 35 2.06 13.76 -0.65
N PHE A 36 1.03 12.96 -0.65
CA PHE A 36 1.13 11.54 -0.33
C PHE A 36 0.68 10.67 -1.50
N VAL A 37 1.15 9.43 -1.48
CA VAL A 37 0.88 8.46 -2.53
C VAL A 37 -0.59 8.06 -2.50
N GLY A 38 -1.23 7.97 -3.67
CA GLY A 38 -2.63 7.59 -3.76
C GLY A 38 -2.90 6.17 -3.28
N GLY A 39 -4.11 5.96 -2.74
CA GLY A 39 -4.52 4.65 -2.21
C GLY A 39 -4.41 3.52 -3.24
N VAL A 40 -4.70 3.80 -4.51
CA VAL A 40 -4.55 2.81 -5.58
C VAL A 40 -3.11 2.33 -5.70
N ASN A 41 -2.14 3.26 -5.60
CA ASN A 41 -0.73 2.90 -5.66
C ASN A 41 -0.31 2.08 -4.44
N VAL A 42 -0.77 2.46 -3.24
CA VAL A 42 -0.49 1.70 -2.02
C VAL A 42 -1.07 0.30 -2.12
N TYR A 43 -2.29 0.17 -2.62
CA TYR A 43 -2.90 -1.14 -2.86
C TYR A 43 -2.05 -1.97 -3.85
N GLY A 44 -1.52 -1.34 -4.88
CA GLY A 44 -0.60 -1.99 -5.82
C GLY A 44 0.65 -2.54 -5.14
N TYR A 45 1.22 -1.79 -4.20
CA TYR A 45 2.36 -2.26 -3.40
C TYR A 45 1.97 -3.50 -2.57
N MET A 46 0.81 -3.45 -1.93
CA MET A 46 0.30 -4.58 -1.13
C MET A 46 0.08 -5.81 -1.99
N ALA A 47 -0.44 -5.64 -3.20
CA ALA A 47 -0.74 -6.73 -4.12
C ALA A 47 0.50 -7.52 -4.57
N HIS A 48 1.70 -6.95 -4.42
CA HIS A 48 2.93 -7.66 -4.73
C HIS A 48 3.02 -8.99 -3.96
N GLN A 49 2.60 -9.01 -2.71
CA GLN A 49 2.71 -10.21 -1.87
C GLN A 49 1.82 -11.36 -2.36
N PRO A 50 0.51 -11.18 -2.56
CA PRO A 50 -0.31 -12.28 -3.09
C PRO A 50 0.08 -12.68 -4.51
N VAL A 51 0.53 -11.74 -5.35
CA VAL A 51 1.00 -12.07 -6.70
C VAL A 51 2.28 -12.92 -6.61
N ALA A 52 3.21 -12.58 -5.74
CA ALA A 52 4.43 -13.37 -5.54
C ALA A 52 4.12 -14.77 -5.01
N ARG A 53 3.09 -14.90 -4.16
CA ARG A 53 2.73 -16.18 -3.54
C ARG A 53 1.87 -17.06 -4.44
N TRP A 54 0.87 -16.47 -5.10
CA TRP A 54 -0.15 -17.21 -5.84
C TRP A 54 -0.14 -16.95 -7.34
N GLY A 55 0.58 -15.95 -7.80
CA GLY A 55 0.75 -15.65 -9.20
C GLY A 55 -0.55 -15.26 -9.89
N LYS A 56 -0.69 -15.72 -11.14
CA LYS A 56 -1.82 -15.40 -12.00
C LYS A 56 -3.15 -15.87 -11.42
N ASP A 57 -3.16 -16.95 -10.65
CA ASP A 57 -4.40 -17.47 -10.06
C ASP A 57 -5.04 -16.41 -9.15
N TRP A 58 -4.25 -15.67 -8.39
CA TRP A 58 -4.79 -14.61 -7.56
C TRP A 58 -5.35 -13.46 -8.39
N LEU A 59 -4.69 -13.12 -9.49
CA LEU A 59 -5.17 -12.05 -10.38
C LEU A 59 -6.51 -12.39 -11.03
N VAL A 60 -6.78 -13.66 -11.27
CA VAL A 60 -8.01 -14.11 -11.94
C VAL A 60 -9.12 -14.45 -10.95
N HIS A 61 -8.78 -15.11 -9.85
CA HIS A 61 -9.77 -15.67 -8.91
C HIS A 61 -9.67 -15.11 -7.50
N GLY A 62 -8.65 -14.32 -7.21
CA GLY A 62 -8.38 -13.86 -5.87
C GLY A 62 -9.32 -12.77 -5.39
N THR A 63 -9.30 -12.57 -4.08
CA THR A 63 -9.99 -11.46 -3.42
C THR A 63 -8.98 -10.62 -2.66
N GLY A 64 -9.30 -9.35 -2.46
CA GLY A 64 -8.45 -8.45 -1.70
C GLY A 64 -9.26 -7.31 -1.12
N GLU A 65 -8.83 -6.87 0.05
CA GLU A 65 -9.37 -5.65 0.68
C GLU A 65 -8.23 -4.90 1.36
N ALA A 66 -8.40 -3.61 1.51
CA ALA A 66 -7.41 -2.77 2.18
C ALA A 66 -8.09 -1.66 2.95
N ARG A 67 -7.45 -1.25 4.06
CA ARG A 67 -7.87 -0.11 4.86
C ARG A 67 -6.68 0.83 4.98
N PHE A 68 -6.90 2.09 4.64
CA PHE A 68 -5.87 3.12 4.66
C PHE A 68 -6.07 4.01 5.89
N GLY A 69 -5.10 4.00 6.80
CA GLY A 69 -5.18 4.77 8.05
C GLY A 69 -4.29 5.99 8.09
N LYS A 70 -3.11 5.90 7.51
CA LYS A 70 -2.12 6.98 7.48
C LYS A 70 -1.55 7.14 6.07
N PRO A 71 -1.14 8.36 5.67
CA PRO A 71 -0.58 8.57 4.35
C PRO A 71 0.82 7.95 4.21
N VAL A 72 1.14 7.50 3.00
CA VAL A 72 2.49 7.13 2.59
C VAL A 72 3.03 8.28 1.76
N TYR A 73 4.12 8.89 2.18
CA TYR A 73 4.68 10.04 1.49
C TYR A 73 5.68 9.62 0.42
N GLU A 74 5.75 10.42 -0.65
CA GLU A 74 6.70 10.18 -1.73
C GLU A 74 8.13 10.21 -1.19
N GLY A 75 8.93 9.27 -1.65
CA GLY A 75 10.33 9.15 -1.24
C GLY A 75 10.55 8.28 -0.01
N ASP A 76 9.51 8.01 0.76
CA ASP A 76 9.62 7.09 1.90
C ASP A 76 9.68 5.65 1.42
N ILE A 77 10.36 4.80 2.18
CA ILE A 77 10.38 3.38 1.90
C ILE A 77 9.19 2.73 2.61
N ALA A 78 8.33 2.09 1.82
CA ALA A 78 7.21 1.33 2.34
C ALA A 78 7.61 -0.14 2.45
N GLU A 79 7.39 -0.72 3.63
CA GLU A 79 7.59 -2.15 3.88
C GLU A 79 6.23 -2.83 3.91
N ILE A 80 6.05 -3.78 3.02
CA ILE A 80 4.82 -4.56 2.91
C ILE A 80 5.07 -5.93 3.53
N ALA A 81 4.50 -6.16 4.71
CA ALA A 81 4.60 -7.42 5.40
C ALA A 81 3.39 -8.29 5.08
N ALA A 82 3.60 -9.58 5.02
CA ALA A 82 2.55 -10.54 4.74
C ALA A 82 2.69 -11.78 5.62
N THR A 83 1.57 -12.26 6.12
CA THR A 83 1.50 -13.51 6.89
C THR A 83 0.34 -14.34 6.34
N GLU A 84 0.67 -15.52 5.85
CA GLU A 84 -0.34 -16.45 5.33
C GLU A 84 -0.91 -17.28 6.47
N ASP A 85 -2.23 -17.41 6.50
CA ASP A 85 -2.95 -18.23 7.47
C ASP A 85 -3.97 -19.13 6.73
N GLN A 86 -4.82 -19.83 7.49
CA GLN A 86 -5.81 -20.74 6.89
C GLN A 86 -6.86 -20.00 6.05
N ASP A 87 -7.11 -18.75 6.38
CA ASP A 87 -8.17 -17.96 5.75
C ASP A 87 -7.64 -17.05 4.65
N GLY A 88 -6.34 -17.03 4.41
CA GLY A 88 -5.73 -16.22 3.38
C GLY A 88 -4.42 -15.58 3.81
N MET A 89 -4.22 -14.32 3.44
CA MET A 89 -3.00 -13.59 3.70
C MET A 89 -3.32 -12.26 4.37
N ALA A 90 -2.74 -12.02 5.54
CA ALA A 90 -2.83 -10.74 6.22
C ALA A 90 -1.69 -9.85 5.73
N LEU A 91 -2.00 -8.60 5.41
CA LEU A 91 -1.07 -7.63 4.85
C LEU A 91 -0.98 -6.38 5.71
N SER A 92 0.20 -5.79 5.77
CA SER A 92 0.39 -4.49 6.39
C SER A 92 1.40 -3.67 5.62
N VAL A 93 1.24 -2.35 5.66
CA VAL A 93 2.17 -1.39 5.07
C VAL A 93 2.69 -0.51 6.18
N VAL A 94 4.01 -0.51 6.36
CA VAL A 94 4.70 0.34 7.35
C VAL A 94 5.63 1.28 6.59
N SER A 95 5.53 2.56 6.88
CA SER A 95 6.38 3.58 6.29
C SER A 95 6.78 4.57 7.37
N GLY A 96 8.08 4.85 7.48
CA GLY A 96 8.60 5.74 8.52
C GLY A 96 8.32 5.24 9.95
N GLY A 97 8.25 3.92 10.16
CA GLY A 97 7.94 3.34 11.46
C GLY A 97 6.47 3.37 11.84
N ILE A 98 5.60 3.81 10.93
CA ILE A 98 4.15 3.96 11.18
C ILE A 98 3.40 2.98 10.29
N GLN A 99 2.45 2.24 10.88
CA GLN A 99 1.55 1.40 10.10
C GLN A 99 0.55 2.27 9.35
N CYS A 100 0.67 2.29 8.02
CA CYS A 100 -0.13 3.16 7.17
C CYS A 100 -1.38 2.48 6.62
N ALA A 101 -1.32 1.17 6.40
CA ALA A 101 -2.44 0.42 5.84
C ALA A 101 -2.40 -1.02 6.31
N THR A 102 -3.56 -1.65 6.28
CA THR A 102 -3.71 -3.09 6.52
C THR A 102 -4.64 -3.67 5.46
N GLY A 103 -4.57 -4.97 5.27
CA GLY A 103 -5.45 -5.62 4.31
C GLY A 103 -5.41 -7.13 4.42
N ARG A 104 -6.24 -7.75 3.60
CA ARG A 104 -6.25 -9.20 3.45
C ARG A 104 -6.42 -9.55 1.98
N ALA A 105 -5.80 -10.65 1.60
CA ALA A 105 -5.96 -11.24 0.28
C ALA A 105 -6.35 -12.70 0.44
N GLY A 106 -7.14 -13.21 -0.51
CA GLY A 106 -7.57 -14.60 -0.50
C GLY A 106 -7.58 -15.17 -1.90
N LEU A 107 -7.62 -16.49 -1.97
CA LEU A 107 -7.65 -17.19 -3.26
C LEU A 107 -8.75 -18.26 -3.27
#